data_9376c73c2aebcef2752bea8c0a332581
#
_entry.id   9376c73c2aebcef2752bea8c0a332581
#
_cell.length_a   1.000
_cell.length_b   1.000
_cell.length_c   1.000
_cell.angle_alpha   90.00
_cell.angle_beta   90.00
_cell.angle_gamma   90.00
#
_symmetry.space_group_name_H-M   'P 1'
#
loop_
_entity.id
_entity.type
_entity.pdbx_description
1 polymer ?
#
loop_
_entity_poly.entity_id
_entity_poly.type
_entity_poly.pdbx_seq_one_letter_code
_entity_poly.pdbx_strand_id
1 'polypeptide(L)'
;MDRAQKAEMVEDIGQIFAKSGSVVVARYAGLTVAQMTDLRQRFGAVGAQFKVIKNRLAKIALDNSGNGAARNMFVEPTGIAFASDPVAPAKVAAEFAKTNQKFIIIGGFLGKTTLNENEVKALATIPSLDELRAQLLGVLNAPATKLARTLNAPAVGLATVLDAYVRKQGQGQEAA
;
A
#
# COMPACT_ATOMS: atom_id res chain seq x y z
N MET A 1 19.76 -1.03 29.28
CA MET A 1 19.63 0.22 28.50
C MET A 1 19.74 1.39 29.43
N ASP A 2 20.73 2.22 29.22
CA ASP A 2 20.95 3.41 29.99
C ASP A 2 19.98 4.53 29.61
N ARG A 3 19.92 5.58 30.46
CA ARG A 3 18.99 6.71 30.25
C ARG A 3 19.30 7.45 28.93
N ALA A 4 20.58 7.59 28.59
CA ALA A 4 21.05 8.22 27.36
C ALA A 4 20.57 7.42 26.12
N GLN A 5 20.76 6.11 26.10
CA GLN A 5 20.32 5.23 25.01
C GLN A 5 18.79 5.26 24.79
N LYS A 6 18.02 5.45 25.88
CA LYS A 6 16.55 5.59 25.75
C LYS A 6 16.15 6.91 25.15
N ALA A 7 16.85 8.00 25.47
CA ALA A 7 16.62 9.32 24.88
C ALA A 7 16.93 9.31 23.38
N GLU A 8 18.08 8.76 23.00
CA GLU A 8 18.49 8.58 21.61
C GLU A 8 17.46 7.78 20.81
N MET A 9 16.98 6.65 21.35
CA MET A 9 15.93 5.87 20.71
C MET A 9 14.60 6.63 20.56
N VAL A 10 14.23 7.49 21.50
CA VAL A 10 13.01 8.31 21.39
C VAL A 10 13.17 9.35 20.29
N GLU A 11 14.35 9.96 20.16
CA GLU A 11 14.66 10.86 19.06
C GLU A 11 14.63 10.15 17.70
N ASP A 12 15.27 8.99 17.59
CA ASP A 12 15.24 8.17 16.38
C ASP A 12 13.80 7.84 15.94
N ILE A 13 12.97 7.37 16.88
CA ILE A 13 11.57 7.05 16.60
C ILE A 13 10.80 8.32 16.21
N GLY A 14 11.05 9.44 16.85
CA GLY A 14 10.47 10.73 16.50
C GLY A 14 10.83 11.17 15.08
N GLN A 15 12.10 11.02 14.69
CA GLN A 15 12.55 11.29 13.34
C GLN A 15 11.91 10.37 12.29
N ILE A 16 11.75 9.08 12.62
CA ILE A 16 11.04 8.12 11.75
C ILE A 16 9.59 8.59 11.55
N PHE A 17 8.89 8.96 12.61
CA PHE A 17 7.50 9.44 12.52
C PHE A 17 7.38 10.75 11.73
N ALA A 18 8.36 11.64 11.81
CA ALA A 18 8.36 12.91 11.08
C ALA A 18 8.67 12.74 9.59
N LYS A 19 9.56 11.79 9.24
CA LYS A 19 9.99 11.55 7.85
C LYS A 19 9.07 10.59 7.10
N SER A 20 8.32 9.75 7.81
CA SER A 20 7.45 8.74 7.20
C SER A 20 6.15 9.34 6.69
N GLY A 21 5.75 9.01 5.47
CA GLY A 21 4.45 9.36 4.91
C GLY A 21 3.31 8.66 5.64
N SER A 22 3.50 7.37 5.95
CA SER A 22 2.56 6.57 6.74
C SER A 22 3.30 5.61 7.67
N VAL A 23 2.64 5.28 8.77
CA VAL A 23 3.09 4.28 9.74
C VAL A 23 1.96 3.31 10.03
N VAL A 24 2.21 2.03 9.84
CA VAL A 24 1.26 0.96 10.15
C VAL A 24 1.74 0.24 11.40
N VAL A 25 0.85 0.08 12.37
CA VAL A 25 1.09 -0.61 13.63
C VAL A 25 0.44 -1.98 13.57
N ALA A 26 1.25 -3.02 13.76
CA ALA A 26 0.76 -4.39 13.71
C ALA A 26 1.31 -5.21 14.88
N ARG A 27 0.51 -6.18 15.32
CA ARG A 27 0.91 -7.18 16.31
C ARG A 27 1.58 -8.35 15.60
N TYR A 28 2.76 -8.73 16.07
CA TYR A 28 3.56 -9.82 15.51
C TYR A 28 3.68 -11.02 16.45
N ALA A 29 2.92 -11.07 17.54
CA ALA A 29 3.01 -12.13 18.53
C ALA A 29 2.69 -13.50 17.91
N GLY A 30 3.61 -14.46 18.09
CA GLY A 30 3.47 -15.83 17.62
C GLY A 30 3.96 -16.10 16.20
N LEU A 31 4.62 -15.14 15.55
CA LEU A 31 5.32 -15.35 14.28
C LEU A 31 6.64 -16.12 14.53
N THR A 32 6.99 -17.03 13.62
CA THR A 32 8.30 -17.69 13.61
C THR A 32 9.38 -16.77 13.07
N VAL A 33 10.66 -17.11 13.36
CA VAL A 33 11.81 -16.33 12.85
C VAL A 33 11.82 -16.27 11.31
N ALA A 34 11.51 -17.40 10.66
CA ALA A 34 11.42 -17.45 9.20
C ALA A 34 10.35 -16.49 8.65
N GLN A 35 9.15 -16.48 9.25
CA GLN A 35 8.06 -15.56 8.86
C GLN A 35 8.43 -14.09 9.09
N MET A 36 9.18 -13.80 10.14
CA MET A 36 9.66 -12.47 10.44
C MET A 36 10.71 -12.00 9.42
N THR A 37 11.55 -12.91 8.95
CA THR A 37 12.55 -12.62 7.91
C THR A 37 11.86 -12.38 6.58
N ASP A 38 10.89 -13.22 6.19
CA ASP A 38 10.07 -13.03 4.99
C ASP A 38 9.31 -11.68 5.02
N LEU A 39 8.72 -11.35 6.17
CA LEU A 39 8.06 -10.05 6.38
C LEU A 39 9.01 -8.88 6.09
N ARG A 40 10.22 -8.91 6.67
CA ARG A 40 11.21 -7.85 6.45
C ARG A 40 11.68 -7.77 5.00
N GLN A 41 11.85 -8.90 4.33
CA GLN A 41 12.21 -8.93 2.91
C GLN A 41 11.12 -8.31 2.03
N ARG A 42 9.85 -8.65 2.27
CA ARG A 42 8.72 -8.07 1.54
C ARG A 42 8.60 -6.56 1.75
N PHE A 43 8.76 -6.08 2.99
CA PHE A 43 8.80 -4.65 3.25
C PHE A 43 10.00 -3.98 2.56
N GLY A 44 11.18 -4.59 2.61
CA GLY A 44 12.38 -4.08 1.93
C GLY A 44 12.25 -3.98 0.42
N ALA A 45 11.57 -4.94 -0.23
CA ALA A 45 11.31 -4.94 -1.67
C ALA A 45 10.49 -3.72 -2.14
N VAL A 46 9.65 -3.17 -1.26
CA VAL A 46 8.76 -2.02 -1.56
C VAL A 46 9.31 -0.71 -0.97
N GLY A 47 10.55 -0.73 -0.47
CA GLY A 47 11.17 0.45 0.14
C GLY A 47 10.60 0.82 1.52
N ALA A 48 9.83 -0.06 2.14
CA ALA A 48 9.34 0.09 3.49
C ALA A 48 10.26 -0.64 4.48
N GLN A 49 10.22 -0.23 5.74
CA GLN A 49 10.99 -0.85 6.81
C GLN A 49 10.06 -1.32 7.92
N PHE A 50 10.36 -2.51 8.49
CA PHE A 50 9.67 -3.02 9.65
C PHE A 50 10.60 -3.04 10.87
N LYS A 51 10.26 -2.27 11.90
CA LYS A 51 11.04 -2.14 13.14
C LYS A 51 10.19 -2.50 14.35
N VAL A 52 10.73 -3.36 15.20
CA VAL A 52 10.12 -3.66 16.50
C VAL A 52 10.60 -2.64 17.51
N ILE A 53 9.68 -2.02 18.21
CA ILE A 53 9.98 -0.95 19.18
C ILE A 53 9.35 -1.25 20.54
N LYS A 54 9.95 -0.68 21.58
CA LYS A 54 9.37 -0.75 22.92
C LYS A 54 8.19 0.24 23.04
N ASN A 55 7.00 -0.27 23.35
CA ASN A 55 5.75 0.51 23.41
C ASN A 55 5.85 1.77 24.28
N ARG A 56 6.57 1.71 25.43
CA ARG A 56 6.76 2.88 26.29
C ARG A 56 7.53 4.01 25.61
N LEU A 57 8.56 3.68 24.82
CA LEU A 57 9.35 4.68 24.08
C LEU A 57 8.56 5.23 22.89
N ALA A 58 7.81 4.36 22.21
CA ALA A 58 6.92 4.77 21.12
C ALA A 58 5.85 5.77 21.60
N LYS A 59 5.24 5.53 22.77
CA LYS A 59 4.25 6.45 23.37
C LYS A 59 4.83 7.83 23.65
N ILE A 60 6.06 7.89 24.20
CA ILE A 60 6.75 9.16 24.46
C ILE A 60 7.07 9.89 23.16
N ALA A 61 7.55 9.15 22.14
CA ALA A 61 7.83 9.74 20.83
C ALA A 61 6.58 10.27 20.13
N LEU A 62 5.42 9.59 20.27
CA LEU A 62 4.13 10.05 19.75
C LEU A 62 3.62 11.31 20.44
N ASP A 63 3.78 11.39 21.76
CA ASP A 63 3.40 12.58 22.54
C ASP A 63 4.23 13.80 22.08
N ASN A 64 5.54 13.60 21.82
CA ASN A 64 6.42 14.64 21.30
C ASN A 64 6.11 15.04 19.83
N SER A 65 5.60 14.09 19.02
CA SER A 65 5.27 14.31 17.60
C SER A 65 3.84 14.83 17.37
N GLY A 66 3.05 15.03 18.43
CA GLY A 66 1.68 15.53 18.33
C GLY A 66 0.64 14.49 17.88
N ASN A 67 1.01 13.22 17.77
CA ASN A 67 0.14 12.10 17.37
C ASN A 67 -0.37 11.30 18.58
N GLY A 68 -0.71 11.95 19.68
CA GLY A 68 -1.14 11.33 20.93
C GLY A 68 -2.35 10.40 20.81
N ALA A 69 -3.22 10.60 19.81
CA ALA A 69 -4.38 9.75 19.55
C ALA A 69 -4.00 8.30 19.21
N ALA A 70 -2.83 8.08 18.57
CA ALA A 70 -2.32 6.76 18.23
C ALA A 70 -1.75 5.98 19.44
N ARG A 71 -1.66 6.60 20.63
CA ARG A 71 -1.10 6.00 21.85
C ARG A 71 -1.81 4.71 22.28
N ASN A 72 -3.13 4.62 22.05
CA ASN A 72 -3.94 3.49 22.44
C ASN A 72 -3.66 2.22 21.59
N MET A 73 -3.02 2.36 20.42
CA MET A 73 -2.65 1.23 19.56
C MET A 73 -1.44 0.44 20.09
N PHE A 74 -0.66 1.02 21.01
CA PHE A 74 0.56 0.41 21.55
C PHE A 74 0.32 -0.26 22.92
N VAL A 75 -0.49 -1.32 22.95
CA VAL A 75 -0.80 -2.05 24.20
C VAL A 75 -0.05 -3.38 24.28
N GLU A 76 0.01 -4.14 23.20
CA GLU A 76 0.64 -5.47 23.10
C GLU A 76 1.99 -5.40 22.38
N PRO A 77 2.72 -6.53 22.21
CA PRO A 77 3.97 -6.56 21.44
C PRO A 77 3.71 -6.11 20.00
N THR A 78 4.02 -4.84 19.71
CA THR A 78 3.76 -4.22 18.42
C THR A 78 5.05 -3.94 17.67
N GLY A 79 4.97 -4.08 16.35
CA GLY A 79 5.96 -3.60 15.41
C GLY A 79 5.36 -2.48 14.56
N ILE A 80 6.22 -1.61 14.08
CA ILE A 80 5.86 -0.55 13.14
C ILE A 80 6.44 -0.85 11.77
N ALA A 81 5.60 -0.69 10.74
CA ALA A 81 6.02 -0.64 9.36
C ALA A 81 5.90 0.81 8.88
N PHE A 82 6.94 1.35 8.29
CA PHE A 82 6.99 2.74 7.84
C PHE A 82 7.68 2.86 6.50
N ALA A 83 7.23 3.82 5.69
CA ALA A 83 7.84 4.17 4.40
C ALA A 83 7.60 5.65 4.08
N SER A 84 8.34 6.15 3.08
CA SER A 84 8.07 7.46 2.50
C SER A 84 6.78 7.46 1.68
N ASP A 85 6.47 6.35 1.00
CA ASP A 85 5.21 6.14 0.29
C ASP A 85 4.09 5.81 1.29
N PRO A 86 2.97 6.56 1.26
CA PRO A 86 1.86 6.35 2.21
C PRO A 86 1.12 5.01 2.02
N VAL A 87 1.13 4.40 0.85
CA VAL A 87 0.34 3.20 0.53
C VAL A 87 1.15 1.91 0.70
N ALA A 88 2.45 1.95 0.40
CA ALA A 88 3.32 0.78 0.36
C ALA A 88 3.29 -0.08 1.65
N PRO A 89 3.45 0.47 2.87
CA PRO A 89 3.46 -0.36 4.07
C PRO A 89 2.09 -0.97 4.38
N ALA A 90 0.99 -0.29 4.07
CA ALA A 90 -0.35 -0.81 4.26
C ALA A 90 -0.65 -2.01 3.34
N LYS A 91 -0.20 -1.94 2.07
CA LYS A 91 -0.39 -3.00 1.07
C LYS A 91 0.32 -4.29 1.48
N VAL A 92 1.61 -4.20 1.81
CA VAL A 92 2.39 -5.36 2.24
C VAL A 92 1.86 -5.93 3.57
N ALA A 93 1.48 -5.07 4.53
CA ALA A 93 0.89 -5.51 5.78
C ALA A 93 -0.42 -6.26 5.57
N ALA A 94 -1.31 -5.77 4.70
CA ALA A 94 -2.59 -6.42 4.40
C ALA A 94 -2.40 -7.75 3.65
N GLU A 95 -1.46 -7.84 2.71
CA GLU A 95 -1.14 -9.09 2.01
C GLU A 95 -0.57 -10.14 2.98
N PHE A 96 0.34 -9.73 3.84
CA PHE A 96 0.93 -10.63 4.84
C PHE A 96 -0.10 -11.09 5.88
N ALA A 97 -1.03 -10.22 6.29
CA ALA A 97 -2.12 -10.57 7.19
C ALA A 97 -3.07 -11.61 6.59
N LYS A 98 -3.30 -11.60 5.27
CA LYS A 98 -4.09 -12.64 4.57
C LYS A 98 -3.40 -14.01 4.61
N THR A 99 -2.07 -14.03 4.54
CA THR A 99 -1.28 -15.28 4.53
C THR A 99 -1.06 -15.82 5.94
N ASN A 100 -0.93 -14.94 6.94
CA ASN A 100 -0.57 -15.28 8.31
C ASN A 100 -1.59 -14.73 9.31
N GLN A 101 -2.46 -15.58 9.83
CA GLN A 101 -3.50 -15.20 10.82
C GLN A 101 -2.93 -14.66 12.15
N LYS A 102 -1.65 -14.93 12.44
CA LYS A 102 -0.97 -14.44 13.65
C LYS A 102 -0.51 -12.99 13.55
N PHE A 103 -0.47 -12.43 12.33
CA PHE A 103 -0.14 -11.04 12.09
C PHE A 103 -1.42 -10.22 12.03
N ILE A 104 -1.65 -9.39 13.03
CA ILE A 104 -2.88 -8.60 13.16
C ILE A 104 -2.53 -7.12 13.04
N ILE A 105 -3.16 -6.45 12.09
CA ILE A 105 -3.06 -5.00 11.93
C ILE A 105 -3.96 -4.37 13.00
N ILE A 106 -3.39 -3.53 13.85
CA ILE A 106 -4.14 -2.81 14.89
C ILE A 106 -4.65 -1.50 14.33
N GLY A 107 -3.86 -0.85 13.50
CA GLY A 107 -4.16 0.44 12.90
C GLY A 107 -2.91 1.10 12.36
N GLY A 108 -2.97 2.41 12.18
CA GLY A 108 -1.83 3.17 11.70
C GLY A 108 -2.07 4.67 11.83
N PHE A 109 -1.18 5.45 11.29
CA PHE A 109 -1.39 6.89 11.15
C PHE A 109 -0.75 7.41 9.86
N LEU A 110 -1.40 8.39 9.26
CA LEU A 110 -1.00 9.08 8.05
C LEU A 110 -0.79 10.56 8.40
N GLY A 111 0.44 10.96 8.57
CA GLY A 111 0.74 12.29 9.13
C GLY A 111 0.14 12.47 10.52
N LYS A 112 -0.92 13.29 10.65
CA LYS A 112 -1.63 13.56 11.91
C LYS A 112 -2.93 12.76 12.07
N THR A 113 -3.38 12.06 11.05
CA THR A 113 -4.66 11.32 11.06
C THR A 113 -4.41 9.89 11.52
N THR A 114 -5.12 9.46 12.55
CA THR A 114 -5.10 8.07 13.02
C THR A 114 -6.04 7.22 12.17
N LEU A 115 -5.60 6.02 11.84
CA LEU A 115 -6.32 5.07 10.99
C LEU A 115 -6.64 3.81 11.79
N ASN A 116 -7.89 3.38 11.73
CA ASN A 116 -8.32 2.11 12.27
C ASN A 116 -7.95 0.93 11.35
N GLU A 117 -8.12 -0.31 11.80
CA GLU A 117 -7.84 -1.51 11.02
C GLU A 117 -8.53 -1.52 9.65
N ASN A 118 -9.83 -1.14 9.60
CA ASN A 118 -10.60 -1.12 8.36
C ASN A 118 -10.08 -0.05 7.38
N GLU A 119 -9.65 1.09 7.88
CA GLU A 119 -9.09 2.18 7.08
C GLU A 119 -7.71 1.81 6.54
N VAL A 120 -6.88 1.09 7.32
CA VAL A 120 -5.60 0.56 6.82
C VAL A 120 -5.84 -0.50 5.73
N LYS A 121 -6.85 -1.35 5.87
CA LYS A 121 -7.25 -2.29 4.82
C LYS A 121 -7.76 -1.57 3.57
N ALA A 122 -8.53 -0.50 3.72
CA ALA A 122 -8.97 0.34 2.60
C ALA A 122 -7.78 1.03 1.91
N LEU A 123 -6.80 1.55 2.66
CA LEU A 123 -5.54 2.06 2.12
C LEU A 123 -4.79 1.01 1.28
N ALA A 124 -4.80 -0.25 1.72
CA ALA A 124 -4.14 -1.33 0.99
C ALA A 124 -4.79 -1.67 -0.36
N THR A 125 -6.07 -1.30 -0.58
CA THR A 125 -6.74 -1.47 -1.88
C THR A 125 -6.42 -0.36 -2.87
N ILE A 126 -5.83 0.74 -2.41
CA ILE A 126 -5.45 1.88 -3.26
C ILE A 126 -4.24 1.46 -4.13
N PRO A 127 -4.24 1.78 -5.44
CA PRO A 127 -3.09 1.57 -6.32
C PRO A 127 -1.84 2.31 -5.83
N SER A 128 -0.68 1.93 -6.35
CA SER A 128 0.58 2.63 -6.06
C SER A 128 0.52 4.10 -6.51
N LEU A 129 1.38 4.94 -5.94
CA LEU A 129 1.40 6.38 -6.22
C LEU A 129 1.61 6.67 -7.72
N ASP A 130 2.44 5.87 -8.40
CA ASP A 130 2.68 6.01 -9.82
C ASP A 130 1.48 5.54 -10.67
N GLU A 131 0.78 4.49 -10.25
CA GLU A 131 -0.48 4.08 -10.89
C GLU A 131 -1.58 5.14 -10.73
N LEU A 132 -1.69 5.78 -9.56
CA LEU A 132 -2.62 6.90 -9.35
C LEU A 132 -2.30 8.09 -10.25
N ARG A 133 -1.03 8.44 -10.39
CA ARG A 133 -0.58 9.48 -11.33
C ARG A 133 -0.93 9.11 -12.78
N ALA A 134 -0.68 7.86 -13.17
CA ALA A 134 -1.03 7.36 -14.51
C ALA A 134 -2.54 7.39 -14.76
N GLN A 135 -3.37 7.01 -13.78
CA GLN A 135 -4.82 7.11 -13.87
C GLN A 135 -5.27 8.56 -14.04
N LEU A 136 -4.69 9.49 -13.29
CA LEU A 136 -5.01 10.92 -13.36
C LEU A 136 -4.68 11.48 -14.74
N LEU A 137 -3.50 11.15 -15.29
CA LEU A 137 -3.12 11.52 -16.65
C LEU A 137 -4.05 10.88 -17.70
N GLY A 138 -4.47 9.62 -17.48
CA GLY A 138 -5.44 8.93 -18.31
C GLY A 138 -6.79 9.64 -18.37
N VAL A 139 -7.30 10.10 -17.21
CA VAL A 139 -8.56 10.86 -17.14
C VAL A 139 -8.45 12.20 -17.85
N LEU A 140 -7.32 12.90 -17.74
CA LEU A 140 -7.08 14.17 -18.45
C LEU A 140 -7.04 13.98 -19.98
N ASN A 141 -6.50 12.87 -20.47
CA ASN A 141 -6.43 12.54 -21.89
C ASN A 141 -7.70 11.85 -22.43
N ALA A 142 -8.60 11.41 -21.55
CA ALA A 142 -9.80 10.67 -21.92
C ALA A 142 -10.72 11.43 -22.93
N PRO A 143 -10.98 12.74 -22.81
CA PRO A 143 -11.80 13.47 -23.77
C PRO A 143 -11.21 13.46 -25.18
N ALA A 144 -9.92 13.74 -25.31
CA ALA A 144 -9.22 13.74 -26.61
C ALA A 144 -9.21 12.35 -27.25
N THR A 145 -8.92 11.34 -26.45
CA THR A 145 -8.94 9.93 -26.89
C THR A 145 -10.34 9.49 -27.32
N LYS A 146 -11.38 9.92 -26.61
CA LYS A 146 -12.77 9.62 -26.95
C LYS A 146 -13.18 10.26 -28.27
N LEU A 147 -12.80 11.51 -28.51
CA LEU A 147 -13.02 12.20 -29.78
C LEU A 147 -12.32 11.51 -30.95
N ALA A 148 -11.04 11.16 -30.79
CA ALA A 148 -10.29 10.45 -31.82
C ALA A 148 -10.92 9.06 -32.14
N ARG A 149 -11.37 8.35 -31.12
CA ARG A 149 -12.06 7.05 -31.31
C ARG A 149 -13.40 7.21 -32.02
N THR A 150 -14.20 8.22 -31.70
CA THR A 150 -15.49 8.45 -32.36
C THR A 150 -15.31 8.85 -33.84
N LEU A 151 -14.29 9.61 -34.18
CA LEU A 151 -13.96 9.94 -35.57
C LEU A 151 -13.47 8.73 -36.36
N ASN A 152 -12.72 7.83 -35.75
CA ASN A 152 -12.22 6.60 -36.37
C ASN A 152 -13.23 5.44 -36.38
N ALA A 153 -14.29 5.51 -35.56
CA ALA A 153 -15.25 4.42 -35.41
C ALA A 153 -15.91 3.96 -36.73
N PRO A 154 -16.32 4.86 -37.66
CA PRO A 154 -16.92 4.44 -38.93
C PRO A 154 -15.94 3.64 -39.78
N ALA A 155 -14.68 4.07 -39.87
CA ALA A 155 -13.65 3.38 -40.67
C ALA A 155 -13.33 1.99 -40.10
N VAL A 156 -13.17 1.90 -38.77
CA VAL A 156 -12.95 0.64 -38.08
C VAL A 156 -14.15 -0.30 -38.23
N GLY A 157 -15.38 0.23 -38.14
CA GLY A 157 -16.60 -0.53 -38.32
C GLY A 157 -16.69 -1.16 -39.72
N LEU A 158 -16.40 -0.39 -40.78
CA LEU A 158 -16.36 -0.90 -42.15
C LEU A 158 -15.29 -2.01 -42.33
N ALA A 159 -14.08 -1.77 -41.81
CA ALA A 159 -13.00 -2.78 -41.89
C ALA A 159 -13.38 -4.08 -41.17
N THR A 160 -14.01 -3.99 -40.01
CA THR A 160 -14.46 -5.15 -39.22
C THR A 160 -15.54 -5.95 -39.97
N VAL A 161 -16.50 -5.27 -40.62
CA VAL A 161 -17.54 -5.95 -41.41
C VAL A 161 -16.94 -6.63 -42.65
N LEU A 162 -15.99 -6.00 -43.35
CA LEU A 162 -15.31 -6.61 -44.47
C LEU A 162 -14.48 -7.83 -44.06
N ASP A 163 -13.75 -7.74 -42.94
CA ASP A 163 -12.98 -8.89 -42.44
C ASP A 163 -13.91 -10.05 -42.04
N ALA A 164 -15.03 -9.76 -41.38
CA ALA A 164 -16.04 -10.78 -41.06
C ALA A 164 -16.66 -11.43 -42.32
N TYR A 165 -16.88 -10.65 -43.39
CA TYR A 165 -17.39 -11.15 -44.63
C TYR A 165 -16.39 -12.08 -45.33
N VAL A 166 -15.12 -11.70 -45.39
CA VAL A 166 -14.03 -12.52 -45.96
C VAL A 166 -13.87 -13.81 -45.17
N ARG A 167 -13.89 -13.79 -43.86
CA ARG A 167 -13.81 -15.01 -43.01
C ARG A 167 -14.99 -15.93 -43.26
N LYS A 168 -16.19 -15.41 -43.45
CA LYS A 168 -17.39 -16.19 -43.71
C LYS A 168 -17.31 -16.88 -45.10
N GLN A 169 -16.77 -16.20 -46.11
CA GLN A 169 -16.55 -16.81 -47.44
C GLN A 169 -15.45 -17.89 -47.43
N GLY A 170 -14.35 -17.64 -46.65
CA GLY A 170 -13.29 -18.63 -46.51
C GLY A 170 -13.73 -19.92 -45.82
N GLN A 171 -14.59 -19.82 -44.80
CA GLN A 171 -15.16 -21.00 -44.13
C GLN A 171 -16.21 -21.76 -44.99
N GLY A 172 -16.87 -21.06 -45.92
CA GLY A 172 -17.80 -21.70 -46.87
C GLY A 172 -17.13 -22.49 -47.97
N GLN A 173 -15.84 -22.26 -48.26
CA GLN A 173 -15.07 -23.00 -49.28
C GLN A 173 -14.37 -24.26 -48.75
N GLU A 174 -14.14 -24.34 -47.41
CA GLU A 174 -13.60 -25.58 -46.79
C GLU A 174 -14.68 -26.62 -46.45
N ALA A 175 -15.98 -26.28 -46.59
CA ALA A 175 -17.10 -27.17 -46.30
C ALA A 175 -17.81 -27.74 -47.55
N ALA A 176 -17.27 -27.49 -48.75
CA ALA A 176 -17.70 -28.07 -50.03
C ALA A 176 -16.59 -28.94 -50.65
#